data_254996a8ed5a7fd94a7416733d83521f
#
_entry.id   254996a8ed5a7fd94a7416733d83521f
#
_cell.length_a   1.000
_cell.length_b   1.000
_cell.length_c   1.000
_cell.angle_alpha   90.00
_cell.angle_beta   90.00
_cell.angle_gamma   90.00
#
_symmetry.space_group_name_H-M   'P 1'
#
loop_
_entity.id
_entity.type
_entity.pdbx_description
1 polymer ?
#
loop_
_entity_poly.entity_id
_entity_poly.type
_entity_poly.pdbx_seq_one_letter_code
_entity_poly.pdbx_strand_id
1 'polypeptide(L)'
;MTFRVKFPAPSSIRSRLMISLLIALIVILGYTAISIYSTTRHEADEVFGARLATSARIVEALVANQVAKATLSSPIIIRLPHEIEGLPNASQTEWGHQYEAKIAFQVWRDDGQLLVRSFSAPDGALGALRQGFSQQQTAGLTWHVFTLRSGDVWVQVAEQEAIRDELTHDIASAVMLPLIIGAITLLLVANLVV
;
A
#
# COMPACT_ATOMS: atom_id res chain seq x y z
N MET A 1 -25.45 -30.46 -20.61
CA MET A 1 -25.30 -29.79 -21.91
C MET A 1 -23.87 -29.27 -22.00
N THR A 2 -22.95 -30.05 -22.54
CA THR A 2 -21.51 -29.73 -22.59
C THR A 2 -21.25 -28.97 -23.90
N PHE A 3 -20.99 -27.68 -23.78
CA PHE A 3 -20.56 -26.85 -24.92
C PHE A 3 -19.13 -27.22 -25.29
N ARG A 4 -18.99 -28.09 -26.32
CA ARG A 4 -17.69 -28.31 -27.00
C ARG A 4 -17.47 -27.14 -27.96
N VAL A 5 -16.63 -26.19 -27.56
CA VAL A 5 -16.10 -25.16 -28.47
C VAL A 5 -15.17 -25.90 -29.47
N LYS A 6 -15.64 -26.09 -30.70
CA LYS A 6 -14.89 -26.69 -31.78
C LYS A 6 -14.03 -25.58 -32.41
N PHE A 7 -12.78 -25.46 -32.01
CA PHE A 7 -11.84 -24.58 -32.71
C PHE A 7 -11.53 -25.19 -34.11
N PRO A 8 -11.68 -24.43 -35.20
CA PRO A 8 -11.30 -24.87 -36.53
C PRO A 8 -9.79 -25.13 -36.53
N ALA A 9 -9.38 -26.33 -36.98
CA ALA A 9 -7.97 -26.66 -37.09
C ALA A 9 -7.31 -25.73 -38.13
N PRO A 10 -6.18 -25.05 -37.77
CA PRO A 10 -5.51 -24.14 -38.69
C PRO A 10 -5.00 -24.90 -39.93
N SER A 11 -5.47 -24.47 -41.10
CA SER A 11 -5.23 -25.18 -42.37
C SER A 11 -3.86 -24.88 -42.98
N SER A 12 -3.06 -23.93 -42.43
CA SER A 12 -1.75 -23.60 -42.95
C SER A 12 -0.67 -23.62 -41.85
N ILE A 13 0.58 -23.91 -42.24
CA ILE A 13 1.76 -23.88 -41.36
C ILE A 13 1.90 -22.50 -40.73
N ARG A 14 1.66 -21.42 -41.48
CA ARG A 14 1.63 -20.04 -41.04
C ARG A 14 0.70 -19.84 -39.83
N SER A 15 -0.54 -20.30 -39.92
CA SER A 15 -1.54 -20.19 -38.86
C SER A 15 -1.11 -20.93 -37.59
N ARG A 16 -0.51 -22.11 -37.72
CA ARG A 16 -0.01 -22.88 -36.56
C ARG A 16 1.14 -22.19 -35.87
N LEU A 17 2.09 -21.61 -36.61
CA LEU A 17 3.21 -20.84 -36.08
C LEU A 17 2.71 -19.58 -35.35
N MET A 18 1.79 -18.85 -35.95
CA MET A 18 1.22 -17.63 -35.31
C MET A 18 0.46 -17.96 -34.03
N ILE A 19 -0.32 -19.03 -34.02
CA ILE A 19 -1.06 -19.44 -32.80
C ILE A 19 -0.07 -19.90 -31.72
N SER A 20 0.95 -20.67 -32.04
CA SER A 20 1.94 -21.12 -31.07
C SER A 20 2.74 -19.95 -30.48
N LEU A 21 3.12 -18.98 -31.32
CA LEU A 21 3.78 -17.75 -30.90
C LEU A 21 2.88 -16.91 -29.95
N LEU A 22 1.60 -16.75 -30.32
CA LEU A 22 0.63 -16.05 -29.52
C LEU A 22 0.44 -16.70 -28.14
N ILE A 23 0.29 -18.03 -28.11
CA ILE A 23 0.15 -18.78 -26.85
C ILE A 23 1.41 -18.60 -25.99
N ALA A 24 2.60 -18.78 -26.58
CA ALA A 24 3.86 -18.59 -25.85
C ALA A 24 3.97 -17.19 -25.27
N LEU A 25 3.61 -16.17 -26.05
CA LEU A 25 3.63 -14.78 -25.62
C LEU A 25 2.66 -14.52 -24.48
N ILE A 26 1.43 -15.03 -24.55
CA ILE A 26 0.42 -14.89 -23.47
C ILE A 26 0.92 -15.56 -22.19
N VAL A 27 1.53 -16.74 -22.28
CA VAL A 27 2.07 -17.46 -21.11
C VAL A 27 3.22 -16.67 -20.48
N ILE A 28 4.15 -16.17 -21.28
CA ILE A 28 5.29 -15.39 -20.78
C ILE A 28 4.78 -14.09 -20.13
N LEU A 29 3.91 -13.34 -20.79
CA LEU A 29 3.36 -12.10 -20.23
C LEU A 29 2.55 -12.34 -18.96
N GLY A 30 1.73 -13.39 -18.95
CA GLY A 30 0.94 -13.77 -17.77
C GLY A 30 1.84 -14.12 -16.57
N TYR A 31 2.86 -14.95 -16.79
CA TYR A 31 3.84 -15.29 -15.76
C TYR A 31 4.59 -14.05 -15.27
N THR A 32 5.05 -13.20 -16.18
CA THR A 32 5.77 -11.96 -15.84
C THR A 32 4.88 -11.02 -15.04
N ALA A 33 3.61 -10.85 -15.42
CA ALA A 33 2.67 -10.00 -14.70
C ALA A 33 2.46 -10.48 -13.25
N ILE A 34 2.22 -11.78 -13.07
CA ILE A 34 2.03 -12.36 -11.73
C ILE A 34 3.31 -12.21 -10.90
N SER A 35 4.47 -12.48 -11.50
CA SER A 35 5.76 -12.38 -10.82
C SER A 35 6.07 -10.95 -10.40
N ILE A 36 5.90 -9.97 -11.27
CA ILE A 36 6.10 -8.54 -10.96
C ILE A 36 5.17 -8.12 -9.84
N TYR A 37 3.87 -8.42 -9.95
CA TYR A 37 2.89 -8.03 -8.95
C TYR A 37 3.23 -8.60 -7.56
N SER A 38 3.55 -9.90 -7.48
CA SER A 38 3.87 -10.54 -6.21
C SER A 38 5.17 -10.02 -5.60
N THR A 39 6.20 -9.81 -6.42
CA THR A 39 7.49 -9.27 -5.95
C THR A 39 7.33 -7.83 -5.47
N THR A 40 6.68 -6.97 -6.27
CA THR A 40 6.47 -5.56 -5.90
C THR A 40 5.69 -5.43 -4.60
N ARG A 41 4.66 -6.26 -4.40
CA ARG A 41 3.88 -6.26 -3.16
C ARG A 41 4.74 -6.68 -1.96
N HIS A 42 5.55 -7.70 -2.09
CA HIS A 42 6.43 -8.18 -1.02
C HIS A 42 7.48 -7.13 -0.63
N GLU A 43 8.17 -6.54 -1.60
CA GLU A 43 9.13 -5.47 -1.38
C GLU A 43 8.49 -4.22 -0.76
N ALA A 44 7.29 -3.87 -1.22
CA ALA A 44 6.53 -2.76 -0.65
C ALA A 44 6.21 -3.02 0.84
N ASP A 45 5.75 -4.22 1.20
CA ASP A 45 5.45 -4.58 2.58
C ASP A 45 6.66 -4.47 3.50
N GLU A 46 7.86 -4.87 3.04
CA GLU A 46 9.11 -4.77 3.80
C GLU A 46 9.52 -3.30 4.01
N VAL A 47 9.53 -2.49 2.94
CA VAL A 47 9.92 -1.08 3.00
C VAL A 47 8.94 -0.28 3.86
N PHE A 48 7.64 -0.46 3.68
CA PHE A 48 6.64 0.21 4.49
C PHE A 48 6.66 -0.24 5.95
N GLY A 49 6.91 -1.52 6.21
CA GLY A 49 7.11 -2.04 7.56
C GLY A 49 8.29 -1.37 8.27
N ALA A 50 9.45 -1.27 7.62
CA ALA A 50 10.61 -0.58 8.16
C ALA A 50 10.34 0.90 8.43
N ARG A 51 9.60 1.57 7.53
CA ARG A 51 9.18 2.96 7.68
C ARG A 51 8.26 3.16 8.89
N LEU A 52 7.26 2.30 9.08
CA LEU A 52 6.37 2.35 10.24
C LEU A 52 7.14 2.18 11.55
N ALA A 53 8.05 1.21 11.62
CA ALA A 53 8.88 0.98 12.80
C ALA A 53 9.78 2.18 13.12
N THR A 54 10.39 2.81 12.10
CA THR A 54 11.20 4.02 12.27
C THR A 54 10.35 5.19 12.73
N SER A 55 9.17 5.39 12.11
CA SER A 55 8.24 6.45 12.49
C SER A 55 7.75 6.30 13.94
N ALA A 56 7.48 5.08 14.39
CA ALA A 56 7.10 4.84 15.78
C ALA A 56 8.18 5.25 16.77
N ARG A 57 9.47 5.01 16.47
CA ARG A 57 10.59 5.46 17.30
C ARG A 57 10.75 6.98 17.30
N ILE A 58 10.49 7.62 16.17
CA ILE A 58 10.50 9.10 16.08
C ILE A 58 9.37 9.68 16.93
N VAL A 59 8.15 9.16 16.82
CA VAL A 59 7.01 9.57 17.62
C VAL A 59 7.29 9.34 19.11
N GLU A 60 7.83 8.18 19.49
CA GLU A 60 8.27 7.88 20.85
C GLU A 60 9.21 8.98 21.40
N ALA A 61 10.27 9.31 20.67
CA ALA A 61 11.25 10.30 21.08
C ALA A 61 10.66 11.71 21.23
N LEU A 62 9.77 12.10 20.29
CA LEU A 62 9.12 13.42 20.31
C LEU A 62 8.10 13.57 21.46
N VAL A 63 7.39 12.49 21.76
CA VAL A 63 6.30 12.51 22.74
C VAL A 63 6.77 12.21 24.17
N ALA A 64 7.94 11.56 24.34
CA ALA A 64 8.45 11.16 25.65
C ALA A 64 8.44 12.31 26.69
N ASN A 65 8.86 13.51 26.30
CA ASN A 65 8.87 14.68 27.18
C ASN A 65 7.48 15.28 27.44
N GLN A 66 6.53 15.08 26.52
CA GLN A 66 5.17 15.60 26.62
C GLN A 66 4.31 14.68 27.49
N VAL A 67 4.47 13.37 27.32
CA VAL A 67 3.77 12.35 28.12
C VAL A 67 4.14 12.45 29.59
N ALA A 68 5.40 12.74 29.91
CA ALA A 68 5.84 12.93 31.30
C ALA A 68 5.18 14.14 32.00
N LYS A 69 4.66 15.10 31.22
CA LYS A 69 3.96 16.30 31.71
C LYS A 69 2.43 16.19 31.63
N ALA A 70 1.92 15.13 30.99
CA ALA A 70 0.51 15.00 30.70
C ALA A 70 -0.28 14.41 31.89
N THR A 71 -0.76 15.27 32.73
CA THR A 71 -1.91 15.06 33.64
C THR A 71 -3.20 15.40 32.87
N LEU A 72 -3.56 14.57 31.86
CA LEU A 72 -4.55 15.04 30.89
C LEU A 72 -5.90 14.40 31.06
N SER A 73 -6.91 15.24 31.19
CA SER A 73 -8.34 14.88 31.10
C SER A 73 -8.79 14.63 29.66
N SER A 74 -7.98 14.99 28.67
CA SER A 74 -8.27 14.81 27.24
C SER A 74 -6.98 14.58 26.44
N PRO A 75 -7.03 13.79 25.35
CA PRO A 75 -5.86 13.53 24.51
C PRO A 75 -5.39 14.79 23.77
N ILE A 76 -4.08 14.90 23.56
CA ILE A 76 -3.50 15.92 22.70
C ILE A 76 -3.71 15.49 21.24
N ILE A 77 -4.41 16.33 20.48
CA ILE A 77 -4.60 16.12 19.04
C ILE A 77 -3.52 16.90 18.29
N ILE A 78 -2.63 16.18 17.59
CA ILE A 78 -1.60 16.78 16.75
C ILE A 78 -2.11 16.83 15.31
N ARG A 79 -2.19 18.05 14.76
CA ARG A 79 -2.53 18.28 13.36
C ARG A 79 -1.24 18.46 12.55
N LEU A 80 -1.13 17.72 11.46
CA LEU A 80 -0.06 17.93 10.49
C LEU A 80 -0.34 19.23 9.68
N PRO A 81 0.68 19.89 9.12
CA PRO A 81 0.51 21.21 8.49
C PRO A 81 -0.59 21.28 7.42
N HIS A 82 -0.73 20.25 6.60
CA HIS A 82 -1.78 20.18 5.57
C HIS A 82 -3.20 19.95 6.11
N GLU A 83 -3.34 19.46 7.35
CA GLU A 83 -4.63 19.26 8.02
C GLU A 83 -5.13 20.55 8.70
N ILE A 84 -4.23 21.54 8.93
CA ILE A 84 -4.56 22.80 9.61
C ILE A 84 -5.39 23.71 8.71
N GLU A 85 -5.23 23.65 7.41
CA GLU A 85 -5.85 24.59 6.47
C GLU A 85 -7.26 24.24 6.05
N GLY A 86 -7.78 23.05 6.39
CA GLY A 86 -9.20 22.66 6.20
C GLY A 86 -9.72 22.73 4.76
N LEU A 87 -8.84 22.79 3.77
CA LEU A 87 -9.20 22.86 2.37
C LEU A 87 -9.33 21.45 1.78
N PRO A 88 -10.49 21.11 1.17
CA PRO A 88 -10.69 19.80 0.53
C PRO A 88 -9.71 19.49 -0.61
N ASN A 89 -8.95 20.48 -1.06
CA ASN A 89 -7.91 20.37 -2.10
C ASN A 89 -6.49 20.60 -1.58
N ALA A 90 -6.25 20.58 -0.28
CA ALA A 90 -4.92 20.75 0.34
C ALA A 90 -3.93 19.60 0.04
N SER A 91 -4.33 18.63 -0.77
CA SER A 91 -3.43 17.61 -1.34
C SER A 91 -2.35 18.17 -2.28
N GLN A 92 -2.31 19.48 -2.51
CA GLN A 92 -1.32 20.17 -3.35
C GLN A 92 -0.66 21.34 -2.61
N THR A 93 -0.28 21.16 -1.35
CA THR A 93 0.68 22.08 -0.77
C THR A 93 2.03 21.88 -1.48
N GLU A 94 2.68 22.96 -1.83
CA GLU A 94 3.97 23.01 -2.55
C GLU A 94 5.07 22.14 -1.90
N TRP A 95 4.85 21.65 -0.67
CA TRP A 95 5.80 20.93 0.20
C TRP A 95 5.25 19.64 0.84
N GLY A 96 3.98 19.28 0.62
CA GLY A 96 3.35 18.08 1.16
C GLY A 96 3.17 16.97 0.14
N HIS A 97 2.96 15.73 0.60
CA HIS A 97 2.67 14.57 -0.25
C HIS A 97 1.25 14.06 0.01
N GLN A 98 0.54 13.66 -1.06
CA GLN A 98 -0.85 13.16 -0.98
C GLN A 98 -1.07 12.00 0.01
N TYR A 99 0.01 11.30 0.40
CA TYR A 99 -0.07 10.16 1.35
C TYR A 99 0.05 10.58 2.81
N GLU A 100 0.37 11.85 3.13
CA GLU A 100 0.53 12.28 4.52
C GLU A 100 -0.76 12.13 5.33
N ALA A 101 -1.92 12.45 4.74
CA ALA A 101 -3.22 12.29 5.38
C ALA A 101 -3.64 10.82 5.62
N LYS A 102 -2.96 9.86 4.97
CA LYS A 102 -3.22 8.43 5.10
C LYS A 102 -2.34 7.76 6.18
N ILE A 103 -1.53 8.55 6.90
CA ILE A 103 -0.68 8.08 8.00
C ILE A 103 -1.30 8.57 9.30
N ALA A 104 -1.34 7.70 10.30
CA ALA A 104 -1.89 8.01 11.61
C ALA A 104 -0.95 7.53 12.73
N PHE A 105 -0.99 8.20 13.88
CA PHE A 105 -0.34 7.71 15.08
C PHE A 105 -1.18 7.95 16.32
N GLN A 106 -0.96 7.11 17.32
CA GLN A 106 -1.60 7.21 18.64
C GLN A 106 -0.59 6.81 19.72
N VAL A 107 -0.71 7.43 20.88
CA VAL A 107 0.05 7.07 22.08
C VAL A 107 -0.94 6.78 23.20
N TRP A 108 -0.87 5.58 23.72
CA TRP A 108 -1.73 5.05 24.76
C TRP A 108 -0.94 4.76 26.03
N ARG A 109 -1.52 4.94 27.18
CA ARG A 109 -0.99 4.46 28.44
C ARG A 109 -1.42 3.00 28.68
N ASP A 110 -0.67 2.28 29.53
CA ASP A 110 -0.97 0.88 29.88
C ASP A 110 -2.39 0.68 30.49
N ASP A 111 -2.97 1.73 31.10
CA ASP A 111 -4.34 1.73 31.63
C ASP A 111 -5.42 1.91 30.55
N GLY A 112 -5.04 2.01 29.28
CA GLY A 112 -5.95 2.22 28.15
C GLY A 112 -6.36 3.66 27.91
N GLN A 113 -5.71 4.64 28.56
CA GLN A 113 -5.95 6.06 28.30
C GLN A 113 -5.18 6.51 27.04
N LEU A 114 -5.91 7.13 26.10
CA LEU A 114 -5.30 7.80 24.95
C LEU A 114 -4.65 9.12 25.39
N LEU A 115 -3.36 9.26 25.15
CA LEU A 115 -2.59 10.46 25.54
C LEU A 115 -2.41 11.43 24.37
N VAL A 116 -2.06 10.90 23.20
CA VAL A 116 -1.76 11.69 22.00
C VAL A 116 -2.29 10.97 20.77
N ARG A 117 -2.81 11.72 19.81
CA ARG A 117 -3.15 11.18 18.50
C ARG A 117 -2.89 12.19 17.38
N SER A 118 -2.65 11.71 16.17
CA SER A 118 -2.78 12.54 14.96
C SER A 118 -4.25 12.81 14.66
N PHE A 119 -4.51 13.87 13.91
CA PHE A 119 -5.88 14.20 13.48
C PHE A 119 -6.46 13.11 12.56
N SER A 120 -5.63 12.49 11.73
CA SER A 120 -5.97 11.38 10.83
C SER A 120 -6.31 10.07 11.55
N ALA A 121 -5.90 9.94 12.82
CA ALA A 121 -6.17 8.74 13.62
C ALA A 121 -7.64 8.67 14.05
N PRO A 122 -8.27 7.47 14.01
CA PRO A 122 -9.59 7.26 14.55
C PRO A 122 -9.63 7.49 16.08
N ASP A 123 -10.84 7.63 16.64
CA ASP A 123 -11.02 7.80 18.10
C ASP A 123 -10.70 6.51 18.87
N GLY A 124 -10.91 5.36 18.27
CA GLY A 124 -10.54 4.05 18.84
C GLY A 124 -9.08 3.68 18.55
N ALA A 125 -8.58 2.64 19.21
CA ALA A 125 -7.23 2.15 18.98
C ALA A 125 -7.04 1.70 17.53
N LEU A 126 -5.91 2.10 16.93
CA LEU A 126 -5.51 1.70 15.58
C LEU A 126 -5.28 0.19 15.46
N GLY A 127 -4.86 -0.45 16.56
CA GLY A 127 -4.64 -1.89 16.63
C GLY A 127 -4.59 -2.36 18.09
N ALA A 128 -4.39 -3.67 18.27
CA ALA A 128 -4.19 -4.23 19.61
C ALA A 128 -2.94 -3.63 20.26
N LEU A 129 -2.99 -3.35 21.57
CA LEU A 129 -1.83 -2.91 22.36
C LEU A 129 -0.90 -4.11 22.60
N ARG A 130 -0.27 -4.57 21.54
CA ARG A 130 0.69 -5.67 21.52
C ARG A 130 1.83 -5.31 20.58
N GLN A 131 3.05 -5.43 21.06
CA GLN A 131 4.25 -5.09 20.27
C GLN A 131 4.34 -5.87 18.97
N GLY A 132 4.69 -5.17 17.89
CA GLY A 132 4.90 -5.72 16.55
C GLY A 132 3.92 -5.18 15.52
N PHE A 133 3.92 -5.84 14.36
CA PHE A 133 3.02 -5.52 13.25
C PHE A 133 1.67 -6.18 13.42
N SER A 134 0.63 -5.46 13.02
CA SER A 134 -0.74 -5.96 12.95
C SER A 134 -1.50 -5.27 11.84
N GLN A 135 -2.56 -5.91 11.38
CA GLN A 135 -3.51 -5.32 10.43
C GLN A 135 -4.87 -5.22 11.12
N GLN A 136 -5.50 -4.06 11.03
CA GLN A 136 -6.76 -3.79 11.68
C GLN A 136 -7.71 -3.06 10.73
N GLN A 137 -8.97 -3.46 10.74
CA GLN A 137 -10.03 -2.75 10.03
C GLN A 137 -10.77 -1.83 11.01
N THR A 138 -10.70 -0.52 10.78
CA THR A 138 -11.34 0.48 11.64
C THR A 138 -12.00 1.54 10.77
N ALA A 139 -13.25 1.89 11.06
CA ALA A 139 -14.05 2.87 10.31
C ALA A 139 -14.15 2.56 8.79
N GLY A 140 -14.16 1.27 8.41
CA GLY A 140 -14.23 0.86 7.00
C GLY A 140 -12.90 0.94 6.24
N LEU A 141 -11.82 1.34 6.90
CA LEU A 141 -10.46 1.42 6.34
C LEU A 141 -9.60 0.31 6.94
N THR A 142 -8.75 -0.27 6.11
CA THR A 142 -7.74 -1.23 6.55
C THR A 142 -6.45 -0.48 6.87
N TRP A 143 -5.94 -0.70 8.08
CA TRP A 143 -4.73 -0.08 8.60
C TRP A 143 -3.65 -1.12 8.83
N HIS A 144 -2.45 -0.86 8.36
CA HIS A 144 -1.23 -1.56 8.74
C HIS A 144 -0.59 -0.82 9.90
N VAL A 145 -0.53 -1.47 11.04
CA VAL A 145 -0.15 -0.86 12.32
C VAL A 145 1.15 -1.47 12.81
N PHE A 146 2.08 -0.63 13.22
CA PHE A 146 3.21 -1.03 14.05
C PHE A 146 3.03 -0.48 15.46
N THR A 147 3.09 -1.36 16.45
CA THR A 147 2.94 -1.01 17.87
C THR A 147 4.28 -1.24 18.57
N LEU A 148 4.76 -0.19 19.23
CA LEU A 148 5.97 -0.20 20.05
C LEU A 148 5.60 0.05 21.50
N ARG A 149 6.14 -0.74 22.43
CA ARG A 149 6.03 -0.47 23.87
C ARG A 149 7.27 0.29 24.36
N SER A 150 7.05 1.38 25.08
CA SER A 150 8.10 2.19 25.69
C SER A 150 7.69 2.53 27.13
N GLY A 151 8.28 1.81 28.09
CA GLY A 151 7.90 1.93 29.50
C GLY A 151 6.44 1.57 29.76
N ASP A 152 5.66 2.54 30.22
CA ASP A 152 4.22 2.46 30.53
C ASP A 152 3.31 2.96 29.40
N VAL A 153 3.89 3.24 28.22
CA VAL A 153 3.14 3.72 27.06
C VAL A 153 3.30 2.81 25.84
N TRP A 154 2.26 2.85 25.01
CA TRP A 154 2.19 2.18 23.72
C TRP A 154 2.14 3.22 22.62
N VAL A 155 3.10 3.17 21.71
CA VAL A 155 3.13 4.01 20.51
C VAL A 155 2.66 3.18 19.35
N GLN A 156 1.59 3.62 18.70
CA GLN A 156 1.06 3.02 17.48
C GLN A 156 1.26 3.98 16.31
N VAL A 157 1.85 3.49 15.23
CA VAL A 157 1.90 4.21 13.96
C VAL A 157 1.28 3.32 12.91
N ALA A 158 0.43 3.89 12.08
CA ALA A 158 -0.32 3.16 11.08
C ALA A 158 -0.38 3.90 9.75
N GLU A 159 -0.52 3.14 8.69
CA GLU A 159 -0.83 3.65 7.35
C GLU A 159 -2.01 2.88 6.75
N GLN A 160 -2.76 3.54 5.89
CA GLN A 160 -3.87 2.90 5.18
C GLN A 160 -3.35 1.97 4.08
N GLU A 161 -3.96 0.80 3.93
CA GLU A 161 -3.64 -0.18 2.87
C GLU A 161 -3.71 0.44 1.47
N ALA A 162 -4.61 1.40 1.27
CA ALA A 162 -4.77 2.11 0.01
C ALA A 162 -3.47 2.72 -0.53
N ILE A 163 -2.51 3.12 0.33
CA ILE A 163 -1.20 3.64 -0.10
C ILE A 163 -0.40 2.53 -0.80
N ARG A 164 -0.40 1.33 -0.21
CA ARG A 164 0.35 0.18 -0.73
C ARG A 164 -0.24 -0.31 -2.04
N ASP A 165 -1.56 -0.37 -2.11
CA ASP A 165 -2.28 -0.81 -3.31
C ASP A 165 -2.08 0.17 -4.47
N GLU A 166 -2.17 1.48 -4.22
CA GLU A 166 -1.95 2.53 -5.21
C GLU A 166 -0.52 2.45 -5.76
N LEU A 167 0.49 2.37 -4.89
CA LEU A 167 1.89 2.29 -5.30
C LEU A 167 2.19 0.99 -6.07
N THR A 168 1.66 -0.14 -5.59
CA THR A 168 1.82 -1.44 -6.26
C THR A 168 1.20 -1.40 -7.65
N HIS A 169 0.01 -0.81 -7.79
CA HIS A 169 -0.67 -0.66 -9.07
C HIS A 169 0.12 0.24 -10.03
N ASP A 170 0.63 1.37 -9.56
CA ASP A 170 1.39 2.31 -10.36
C ASP A 170 2.69 1.68 -10.90
N ILE A 171 3.44 1.00 -10.03
CA ILE A 171 4.66 0.31 -10.42
C ILE A 171 4.34 -0.83 -11.42
N ALA A 172 3.34 -1.65 -11.12
CA ALA A 172 2.95 -2.74 -11.99
C ALA A 172 2.51 -2.23 -13.36
N SER A 173 1.71 -1.17 -13.42
CA SER A 173 1.25 -0.57 -14.68
C SER A 173 2.39 0.04 -15.50
N ALA A 174 3.33 0.72 -14.83
CA ALA A 174 4.50 1.33 -15.48
C ALA A 174 5.40 0.28 -16.16
N VAL A 175 5.48 -0.93 -15.61
CA VAL A 175 6.26 -2.03 -16.20
C VAL A 175 5.45 -2.80 -17.25
N MET A 176 4.17 -3.07 -16.97
CA MET A 176 3.34 -3.91 -17.84
C MET A 176 2.96 -3.21 -19.14
N LEU A 177 2.72 -1.89 -19.13
CA LEU A 177 2.30 -1.16 -20.32
C LEU A 177 3.31 -1.26 -21.49
N PRO A 178 4.63 -0.98 -21.30
CA PRO A 178 5.59 -1.12 -22.36
C PRO A 178 5.78 -2.57 -22.83
N LEU A 179 5.64 -3.55 -21.92
CA LEU A 179 5.70 -4.98 -22.30
C LEU A 179 4.54 -5.38 -23.22
N ILE A 180 3.32 -4.92 -22.93
CA ILE A 180 2.14 -5.18 -23.76
C ILE A 180 2.31 -4.53 -25.14
N ILE A 181 2.76 -3.28 -25.19
CA ILE A 181 3.01 -2.56 -26.44
C ILE A 181 4.07 -3.31 -27.28
N GLY A 182 5.16 -3.73 -26.65
CA GLY A 182 6.22 -4.52 -27.30
C GLY A 182 5.71 -5.85 -27.85
N ALA A 183 4.87 -6.54 -27.09
CA ALA A 183 4.24 -7.80 -27.51
C ALA A 183 3.32 -7.61 -28.73
N ILE A 184 2.49 -6.58 -28.73
CA ILE A 184 1.60 -6.26 -29.86
C ILE A 184 2.44 -5.93 -31.08
N THR A 185 3.48 -5.11 -30.93
CA THR A 185 4.39 -4.76 -32.01
C THR A 185 5.07 -5.99 -32.61
N LEU A 186 5.55 -6.89 -31.75
CA LEU A 186 6.17 -8.16 -32.19
C LEU A 186 5.21 -9.02 -33.00
N LEU A 187 3.95 -9.15 -32.56
CA LEU A 187 2.92 -9.88 -33.27
C LEU A 187 2.59 -9.28 -34.65
N LEU A 188 2.51 -7.94 -34.72
CA LEU A 188 2.27 -7.23 -35.96
C LEU A 188 3.42 -7.45 -36.96
N VAL A 189 4.67 -7.34 -36.52
CA VAL A 189 5.86 -7.58 -37.35
C VAL A 189 5.90 -9.04 -37.79
N ALA A 190 5.67 -10.01 -36.91
CA ALA A 190 5.61 -11.40 -37.24
C ALA A 190 4.54 -11.71 -38.32
N ASN A 191 3.37 -11.08 -38.22
CA ASN A 191 2.31 -11.25 -39.21
C ASN A 191 2.64 -10.62 -40.55
N LEU A 192 3.48 -9.57 -40.58
CA LEU A 192 3.90 -8.94 -41.84
C LEU A 192 4.99 -9.75 -42.57
N VAL A 193 5.88 -10.39 -41.80
CA VAL A 193 7.04 -11.14 -42.36
C VAL A 193 6.69 -12.57 -42.79
N VAL A 194 5.73 -13.20 -42.15
CA VAL A 194 5.26 -14.57 -42.43
C VAL A 194 4.08 -14.56 -43.39
#